data_058ee16966326b8080bbe56fc75386a8
#
_entry.id   058ee16966326b8080bbe56fc75386a8
#
_cell.length_a   1.000
_cell.length_b   1.000
_cell.length_c   1.000
_cell.angle_alpha   90.00
_cell.angle_beta   90.00
_cell.angle_gamma   90.00
#
_symmetry.space_group_name_H-M   'P 1'
#
loop_
_entity.id
_entity.type
_entity.pdbx_description
1 polymer ?
#
loop_
_entity_poly.entity_id
_entity_poly.type
_entity_poly.pdbx_seq_one_letter_code
_entity_poly.pdbx_strand_id
1 'polypeptide(L)'
;MLEPYVRPGIDDRPDLDKVLSPEDKAAVARLAIKNRRRPPEASADQPEAQAVRLASAGSSAAAAAAASVDTPAPDMSSAYLDMRDPMVAVNGQRPTAGQVSRLNWGFFAASILVGAPWVALNTIAMPNAIARTFGYDTAVAGHIAINPATGRPLPVATELAMPLAVLVIVGVVASMFAMPLISVLSDRTRTPLGRRTPWMVGGGLLCALITLILGQNIGIIVLCIFWVFLQFAYAMLSVPLTSAISERVPDKFRPRIERWHGIGVMLGQALGVCMGALGVMFNSFAPFSYTAVLFAVSGIATVLILPKEPSSAEQPNQLFDRSQVLDQLRPPTHAPEFSRVFAARTCMMAGVGLTGVFLWYLVRFWVYGKAVVLTSAPLTIPAGFLIAGMAVATLIGAALASWAAGPISERIEEKNIPVARVVAGACLLYAAGLALAWGLGVWSTGTARENGMLLFALISGFAFGVYDSLGLELVMDSLPDPRRAGHDLGIYALANSAGLALAAIIGALLVNAFEHSFGYYLLFPSAIVMVLLAGIVTLTTKSAE
;
A
#
# COMPACT_ATOMS: atom_id res chain seq x y z
N MET A 1 -14.66 -35.13 -26.19
CA MET A 1 -15.21 -35.24 -24.83
C MET A 1 -14.22 -34.52 -23.92
N LEU A 2 -14.61 -33.43 -23.30
CA LEU A 2 -13.81 -32.79 -22.27
C LEU A 2 -13.89 -33.72 -21.05
N GLU A 3 -12.74 -34.15 -20.55
CA GLU A 3 -12.70 -34.87 -19.26
C GLU A 3 -13.35 -34.03 -18.19
N PRO A 4 -14.18 -34.62 -17.30
CA PRO A 4 -14.79 -33.89 -16.23
C PRO A 4 -13.70 -33.25 -15.37
N TYR A 5 -13.90 -31.99 -15.00
CA TYR A 5 -12.99 -31.26 -14.11
C TYR A 5 -12.88 -31.99 -12.78
N VAL A 6 -11.75 -32.65 -12.58
CA VAL A 6 -11.40 -33.30 -11.33
C VAL A 6 -10.87 -32.22 -10.38
N ARG A 7 -11.47 -32.06 -9.20
CA ARG A 7 -10.98 -31.13 -8.18
C ARG A 7 -9.68 -31.68 -7.60
N PRO A 8 -8.51 -31.04 -7.82
CA PRO A 8 -7.26 -31.52 -7.27
C PRO A 8 -7.35 -31.62 -5.73
N GLY A 9 -7.01 -32.79 -5.21
CA GLY A 9 -6.98 -33.06 -3.76
C GLY A 9 -8.26 -33.63 -3.14
N ILE A 10 -9.38 -33.70 -3.88
CA ILE A 10 -10.61 -34.38 -3.42
C ILE A 10 -10.87 -35.64 -4.24
N ASP A 11 -10.83 -35.52 -5.56
CA ASP A 11 -11.20 -36.60 -6.48
C ASP A 11 -9.98 -37.48 -6.84
N ASP A 12 -8.73 -36.98 -6.64
CA ASP A 12 -7.49 -37.70 -6.88
C ASP A 12 -6.99 -38.53 -5.65
N ARG A 13 -7.77 -38.61 -4.58
CA ARG A 13 -7.36 -39.47 -3.46
C ARG A 13 -7.42 -40.92 -3.91
N PRO A 14 -6.31 -41.66 -3.86
CA PRO A 14 -6.39 -43.09 -4.02
C PRO A 14 -7.35 -43.62 -2.95
N ASP A 15 -8.33 -44.36 -3.37
CA ASP A 15 -9.25 -45.06 -2.47
C ASP A 15 -8.38 -46.02 -1.63
N LEU A 16 -7.99 -45.54 -0.42
CA LEU A 16 -7.11 -46.26 0.51
C LEU A 16 -7.66 -47.65 0.84
N ASP A 17 -8.97 -47.83 0.71
CA ASP A 17 -9.60 -49.13 0.90
C ASP A 17 -9.37 -50.09 -0.27
N LYS A 18 -9.02 -49.58 -1.46
CA LYS A 18 -8.66 -50.40 -2.61
C LYS A 18 -7.16 -50.60 -2.81
N VAL A 19 -6.35 -49.62 -2.33
CA VAL A 19 -4.89 -49.58 -2.56
C VAL A 19 -4.09 -50.24 -1.42
N LEU A 20 -4.58 -50.13 -0.18
CA LEU A 20 -3.87 -50.69 0.98
C LEU A 20 -4.15 -52.18 1.16
N SER A 21 -3.08 -52.98 1.33
CA SER A 21 -3.20 -54.37 1.72
C SER A 21 -3.85 -54.51 3.10
N PRO A 22 -4.45 -55.67 3.45
CA PRO A 22 -5.01 -55.89 4.77
C PRO A 22 -4.00 -55.68 5.91
N GLU A 23 -2.71 -55.95 5.63
CA GLU A 23 -1.60 -55.78 6.61
C GLU A 23 -1.28 -54.31 6.82
N ASP A 24 -1.28 -53.50 5.75
CA ASP A 24 -1.06 -52.05 5.82
C ASP A 24 -2.22 -51.35 6.54
N LYS A 25 -3.47 -51.78 6.31
CA LYS A 25 -4.64 -51.31 7.07
C LYS A 25 -4.51 -51.58 8.54
N ALA A 26 -4.04 -52.79 8.91
CA ALA A 26 -3.79 -53.16 10.29
C ALA A 26 -2.64 -52.35 10.91
N ALA A 27 -1.60 -52.04 10.16
CA ALA A 27 -0.49 -51.19 10.60
C ALA A 27 -0.93 -49.73 10.84
N VAL A 28 -1.71 -49.15 9.95
CA VAL A 28 -2.30 -47.80 10.09
C VAL A 28 -3.23 -47.76 11.33
N ALA A 29 -4.07 -48.78 11.52
CA ALA A 29 -4.94 -48.88 12.68
C ALA A 29 -4.15 -48.98 14.00
N ARG A 30 -3.04 -49.74 14.04
CA ARG A 30 -2.13 -49.83 15.21
C ARG A 30 -1.45 -48.48 15.51
N LEU A 31 -1.03 -47.73 14.50
CA LEU A 31 -0.46 -46.41 14.67
C LEU A 31 -1.49 -45.40 15.23
N ALA A 32 -2.71 -45.46 14.75
CA ALA A 32 -3.82 -44.62 15.24
C ALA A 32 -4.13 -44.92 16.71
N ILE A 33 -4.11 -46.21 17.14
CA ILE A 33 -4.31 -46.62 18.54
C ILE A 33 -3.12 -46.20 19.41
N LYS A 34 -1.89 -46.27 18.92
CA LYS A 34 -0.69 -45.87 19.63
C LYS A 34 -0.66 -44.36 19.90
N ASN A 35 -1.12 -43.55 18.96
CA ASN A 35 -1.21 -42.08 19.11
C ASN A 35 -2.36 -41.64 20.04
N ARG A 36 -3.45 -42.43 20.21
CA ARG A 36 -4.50 -42.17 21.19
C ARG A 36 -4.05 -42.34 22.66
N ARG A 37 -2.94 -43.02 22.91
CA ARG A 37 -2.40 -43.25 24.28
C ARG A 37 -1.39 -42.19 24.72
N ARG A 38 -1.10 -41.15 23.92
CA ARG A 38 -0.26 -40.02 24.33
C ARG A 38 -1.10 -38.93 25.00
N PRO A 39 -0.58 -38.29 26.06
CA PRO A 39 -1.28 -37.18 26.71
C PRO A 39 -1.55 -36.04 25.73
N PRO A 40 -2.68 -35.32 25.86
CA PRO A 40 -3.12 -34.34 24.87
C PRO A 40 -2.26 -33.08 24.79
N GLU A 41 -1.36 -32.82 25.73
CA GLU A 41 -0.65 -31.53 25.83
C GLU A 41 0.60 -31.39 24.95
N ALA A 42 1.14 -32.48 24.40
CA ALA A 42 2.43 -32.41 23.68
C ALA A 42 2.33 -32.53 22.14
N SER A 43 1.15 -32.62 21.54
CA SER A 43 1.01 -33.02 20.13
C SER A 43 0.05 -32.16 19.29
N ALA A 44 -0.47 -31.04 19.80
CA ALA A 44 -1.47 -30.27 19.10
C ALA A 44 -0.89 -29.48 17.89
N ASP A 45 0.39 -29.12 17.95
CA ASP A 45 1.02 -28.23 16.98
C ASP A 45 2.01 -28.87 15.99
N GLN A 46 2.16 -30.21 16.02
CA GLN A 46 3.04 -30.85 15.04
C GLN A 46 2.28 -31.24 13.76
N PRO A 47 2.78 -30.88 12.58
CA PRO A 47 2.12 -31.16 11.29
C PRO A 47 1.88 -32.66 11.04
N GLU A 48 2.71 -33.54 11.60
CA GLU A 48 2.54 -35.01 11.55
C GLU A 48 1.31 -35.49 12.31
N ALA A 49 0.95 -34.84 13.43
CA ALA A 49 -0.23 -35.18 14.20
C ALA A 49 -1.54 -34.75 13.50
N GLN A 50 -1.49 -33.67 12.73
CA GLN A 50 -2.61 -33.22 11.91
C GLN A 50 -2.82 -34.13 10.71
N ALA A 51 -1.76 -34.57 10.05
CA ALA A 51 -1.83 -35.52 8.95
C ALA A 51 -2.43 -36.89 9.35
N VAL A 52 -2.10 -37.38 10.54
CA VAL A 52 -2.67 -38.63 11.11
C VAL A 52 -4.15 -38.47 11.46
N ARG A 53 -4.55 -37.30 11.98
CA ARG A 53 -5.97 -36.96 12.23
C ARG A 53 -6.79 -36.91 10.96
N LEU A 54 -6.24 -36.31 9.90
CA LEU A 54 -6.89 -36.22 8.59
C LEU A 54 -7.00 -37.60 7.90
N ALA A 55 -5.99 -38.44 8.00
CA ALA A 55 -6.02 -39.80 7.48
C ALA A 55 -7.04 -40.70 8.20
N SER A 56 -7.25 -40.48 9.52
CA SER A 56 -8.24 -41.21 10.31
C SER A 56 -9.68 -40.70 10.10
N ALA A 57 -9.86 -39.44 9.68
CA ALA A 57 -11.18 -38.85 9.45
C ALA A 57 -11.83 -39.30 8.09
N GLY A 58 -11.08 -40.00 7.26
CA GLY A 58 -11.59 -40.52 5.97
C GLY A 58 -12.55 -41.69 6.07
N SER A 59 -12.80 -42.26 7.25
CA SER A 59 -13.83 -43.29 7.45
C SER A 59 -15.10 -42.66 8.00
N SER A 60 -16.27 -43.03 7.49
CA SER A 60 -17.58 -42.54 7.97
C SER A 60 -17.81 -42.70 9.48
N ALA A 61 -17.19 -43.70 10.11
CA ALA A 61 -17.24 -43.92 11.55
C ALA A 61 -16.38 -42.93 12.35
N ALA A 62 -15.25 -42.47 11.80
CA ALA A 62 -14.39 -41.46 12.44
C ALA A 62 -14.99 -40.04 12.34
N ALA A 63 -15.69 -39.75 11.24
CA ALA A 63 -16.41 -38.48 11.10
C ALA A 63 -17.61 -38.39 12.07
N ALA A 64 -18.32 -39.49 12.30
CA ALA A 64 -19.41 -39.56 13.28
C ALA A 64 -18.89 -39.44 14.72
N ALA A 65 -17.73 -40.03 15.05
CA ALA A 65 -17.10 -39.91 16.36
C ALA A 65 -16.53 -38.49 16.62
N ALA A 66 -16.04 -37.80 15.59
CA ALA A 66 -15.58 -36.41 15.69
C ALA A 66 -16.73 -35.42 15.90
N ALA A 67 -17.91 -35.70 15.34
CA ALA A 67 -19.11 -34.89 15.51
C ALA A 67 -19.74 -35.00 16.91
N SER A 68 -19.41 -36.02 17.71
CA SER A 68 -19.96 -36.26 19.07
C SER A 68 -19.12 -35.64 20.19
N VAL A 69 -17.98 -35.02 19.88
CA VAL A 69 -17.14 -34.32 20.87
C VAL A 69 -17.26 -32.82 20.59
N ASP A 70 -17.61 -32.05 21.59
CA ASP A 70 -17.78 -30.59 21.57
C ASP A 70 -16.45 -29.85 21.35
N THR A 71 -15.60 -30.37 20.49
CA THR A 71 -14.42 -29.69 19.97
C THR A 71 -14.81 -28.96 18.70
N PRO A 72 -14.44 -27.67 18.55
CA PRO A 72 -14.68 -26.95 17.29
C PRO A 72 -14.16 -27.81 16.15
N ALA A 73 -14.99 -28.01 15.14
CA ALA A 73 -14.62 -28.77 13.96
C ALA A 73 -13.30 -28.23 13.43
N PRO A 74 -12.28 -29.09 13.16
CA PRO A 74 -11.01 -28.61 12.65
C PRO A 74 -11.29 -27.79 11.39
N ASP A 75 -10.65 -26.63 11.28
CA ASP A 75 -10.83 -25.73 10.16
C ASP A 75 -10.41 -26.45 8.87
N MET A 76 -11.38 -27.04 8.20
CA MET A 76 -11.16 -27.72 6.94
C MET A 76 -10.61 -26.77 5.87
N SER A 77 -10.79 -25.45 6.02
CA SER A 77 -10.25 -24.47 5.09
C SER A 77 -8.74 -24.34 5.21
N SER A 78 -8.18 -24.40 6.42
CA SER A 78 -6.72 -24.39 6.62
C SER A 78 -6.09 -25.73 6.22
N ALA A 79 -6.73 -26.85 6.53
CA ALA A 79 -6.29 -28.17 6.09
C ALA A 79 -6.33 -28.31 4.54
N TYR A 80 -7.29 -27.66 3.88
CA TYR A 80 -7.34 -27.59 2.42
C TYR A 80 -6.24 -26.71 1.81
N LEU A 81 -5.86 -25.65 2.49
CA LEU A 81 -4.74 -24.80 2.07
C LEU A 81 -3.41 -25.57 2.15
N ASP A 82 -3.20 -26.34 3.21
CA ASP A 82 -2.00 -27.16 3.38
C ASP A 82 -1.91 -28.34 2.39
N MET A 83 -3.03 -28.81 1.85
CA MET A 83 -3.07 -29.90 0.86
C MET A 83 -3.06 -29.41 -0.59
N ARG A 84 -3.10 -28.10 -0.83
CA ARG A 84 -3.01 -27.55 -2.16
C ARG A 84 -1.58 -27.73 -2.70
N ASP A 85 -1.44 -28.23 -3.93
CA ASP A 85 -0.13 -28.24 -4.61
C ASP A 85 0.43 -26.81 -4.67
N PRO A 86 1.54 -26.50 -3.95
CA PRO A 86 2.10 -25.15 -3.89
C PRO A 86 2.58 -24.63 -5.26
N MET A 87 2.60 -25.50 -6.29
CA MET A 87 2.93 -25.17 -7.68
C MET A 87 1.71 -24.73 -8.49
N VAL A 88 0.49 -24.89 -7.96
CA VAL A 88 -0.76 -24.55 -8.64
C VAL A 88 -1.30 -23.23 -8.08
N ALA A 89 -1.61 -22.30 -8.96
CA ALA A 89 -2.23 -21.03 -8.59
C ALA A 89 -3.70 -21.22 -8.18
N VAL A 90 -4.28 -20.21 -7.51
CA VAL A 90 -5.69 -20.23 -7.07
C VAL A 90 -6.66 -20.48 -8.24
N ASN A 91 -6.31 -19.99 -9.42
CA ASN A 91 -7.09 -20.21 -10.66
C ASN A 91 -6.95 -21.62 -11.26
N GLY A 92 -6.32 -22.56 -10.57
CA GLY A 92 -6.12 -23.94 -11.02
C GLY A 92 -5.02 -24.15 -12.06
N GLN A 93 -4.28 -23.11 -12.44
CA GLN A 93 -3.21 -23.21 -13.46
C GLN A 93 -1.86 -23.51 -12.81
N ARG A 94 -1.09 -24.43 -13.43
CA ARG A 94 0.31 -24.67 -13.11
C ARG A 94 1.19 -23.94 -14.12
N PRO A 95 1.77 -22.78 -13.76
CA PRO A 95 2.55 -21.99 -14.70
C PRO A 95 3.86 -22.68 -15.04
N THR A 96 4.28 -22.59 -16.30
CA THR A 96 5.62 -22.99 -16.73
C THR A 96 6.68 -22.04 -16.19
N ALA A 97 7.96 -22.46 -16.20
CA ALA A 97 9.07 -21.62 -15.74
C ALA A 97 9.13 -20.26 -16.48
N GLY A 98 8.83 -20.25 -17.78
CA GLY A 98 8.74 -19.02 -18.57
C GLY A 98 7.57 -18.11 -18.14
N GLN A 99 6.43 -18.69 -17.79
CA GLN A 99 5.29 -17.93 -17.25
C GLN A 99 5.57 -17.36 -15.87
N VAL A 100 6.26 -18.09 -14.98
CA VAL A 100 6.70 -17.58 -13.68
C VAL A 100 7.65 -16.40 -13.86
N SER A 101 8.60 -16.47 -14.80
CA SER A 101 9.47 -15.34 -15.12
C SER A 101 8.69 -14.13 -15.63
N ARG A 102 7.69 -14.33 -16.51
CA ARG A 102 6.81 -13.27 -17.00
C ARG A 102 5.95 -12.67 -15.89
N LEU A 103 5.46 -13.46 -14.94
CA LEU A 103 4.74 -12.96 -13.77
C LEU A 103 5.66 -12.08 -12.92
N ASN A 104 6.89 -12.54 -12.64
CA ASN A 104 7.85 -11.79 -11.84
C ASN A 104 8.17 -10.41 -12.45
N TRP A 105 8.60 -10.39 -13.70
CA TRP A 105 8.94 -9.14 -14.40
C TRP A 105 7.71 -8.28 -14.72
N GLY A 106 6.56 -8.94 -14.97
CA GLY A 106 5.30 -8.28 -15.25
C GLY A 106 4.79 -7.48 -14.04
N PHE A 107 4.76 -8.08 -12.86
CA PHE A 107 4.36 -7.38 -11.64
C PHE A 107 5.36 -6.30 -11.22
N PHE A 108 6.67 -6.55 -11.39
CA PHE A 108 7.70 -5.55 -11.17
C PHE A 108 7.50 -4.32 -12.07
N ALA A 109 7.40 -4.52 -13.38
CA ALA A 109 7.22 -3.42 -14.34
C ALA A 109 5.87 -2.70 -14.16
N ALA A 110 4.79 -3.46 -13.92
CA ALA A 110 3.47 -2.89 -13.67
C ALA A 110 3.46 -1.99 -12.43
N SER A 111 4.14 -2.38 -11.36
CA SER A 111 4.25 -1.56 -10.14
C SER A 111 4.91 -0.21 -10.40
N ILE A 112 5.97 -0.20 -11.20
CA ILE A 112 6.64 1.04 -11.60
C ILE A 112 5.71 1.88 -12.47
N LEU A 113 5.14 1.29 -13.52
CA LEU A 113 4.33 2.00 -14.50
C LEU A 113 3.02 2.57 -13.91
N VAL A 114 2.45 1.90 -12.90
CA VAL A 114 1.23 2.37 -12.21
C VAL A 114 1.58 3.35 -11.09
N GLY A 115 2.63 3.06 -10.31
CA GLY A 115 3.02 3.85 -9.15
C GLY A 115 3.62 5.20 -9.52
N ALA A 116 4.50 5.27 -10.52
CA ALA A 116 5.21 6.49 -10.89
C ALA A 116 4.26 7.64 -11.28
N PRO A 117 3.32 7.49 -12.23
CA PRO A 117 2.42 8.58 -12.58
C PRO A 117 1.49 8.98 -11.44
N TRP A 118 1.05 8.01 -10.62
CA TRP A 118 0.22 8.28 -9.44
C TRP A 118 0.91 9.18 -8.43
N VAL A 119 2.16 8.86 -8.09
CA VAL A 119 2.95 9.63 -7.12
C VAL A 119 3.33 11.00 -7.68
N ALA A 120 3.72 11.08 -8.96
CA ALA A 120 4.00 12.36 -9.61
C ALA A 120 2.81 13.33 -9.54
N LEU A 121 1.59 12.81 -9.75
CA LEU A 121 0.37 13.63 -9.64
C LEU A 121 0.12 14.08 -8.21
N ASN A 122 0.12 13.14 -7.24
CA ASN A 122 -0.26 13.45 -5.86
C ASN A 122 0.71 14.42 -5.17
N THR A 123 2.03 14.22 -5.38
CA THR A 123 3.04 14.95 -4.60
C THR A 123 3.43 16.28 -5.21
N ILE A 124 3.36 16.42 -6.54
CA ILE A 124 3.89 17.58 -7.23
C ILE A 124 2.86 18.24 -8.14
N ALA A 125 2.26 17.48 -9.07
CA ALA A 125 1.45 18.08 -10.13
C ALA A 125 0.16 18.70 -9.59
N MET A 126 -0.54 18.03 -8.67
CA MET A 126 -1.78 18.57 -8.08
C MET A 126 -1.54 19.78 -7.17
N PRO A 127 -0.58 19.76 -6.21
CA PRO A 127 -0.22 20.99 -5.48
C PRO A 127 0.17 22.15 -6.42
N ASN A 128 0.93 21.86 -7.47
CA ASN A 128 1.29 22.90 -8.44
C ASN A 128 0.09 23.40 -9.26
N ALA A 129 -0.87 22.52 -9.63
CA ALA A 129 -2.10 22.93 -10.30
C ALA A 129 -2.96 23.85 -9.45
N ILE A 130 -3.08 23.55 -8.14
CA ILE A 130 -3.76 24.42 -7.18
C ILE A 130 -3.07 25.79 -7.13
N ALA A 131 -1.74 25.82 -6.96
CA ALA A 131 -0.99 27.07 -6.92
C ALA A 131 -1.21 27.90 -8.20
N ARG A 132 -1.24 27.26 -9.37
CA ARG A 132 -1.51 27.88 -10.65
C ARG A 132 -2.93 28.46 -10.76
N THR A 133 -3.93 27.74 -10.26
CA THR A 133 -5.34 28.22 -10.23
C THR A 133 -5.46 29.52 -9.43
N PHE A 134 -4.62 29.73 -8.43
CA PHE A 134 -4.55 30.94 -7.64
C PHE A 134 -3.56 31.99 -8.20
N GLY A 135 -2.95 31.76 -9.38
CA GLY A 135 -2.08 32.71 -10.08
C GLY A 135 -0.61 32.70 -9.64
N TYR A 136 -0.16 31.72 -8.85
CA TYR A 136 1.22 31.64 -8.37
C TYR A 136 2.27 31.33 -9.46
N ASP A 137 1.86 30.87 -10.62
CA ASP A 137 2.77 30.60 -11.75
C ASP A 137 3.35 31.89 -12.38
N THR A 138 2.65 33.01 -12.22
CA THR A 138 3.05 34.31 -12.78
C THR A 138 3.78 35.19 -11.77
N ALA A 139 3.83 34.77 -10.50
CA ALA A 139 4.46 35.54 -9.44
C ALA A 139 5.99 35.48 -9.54
N VAL A 140 6.60 36.53 -10.03
CA VAL A 140 8.04 36.77 -9.89
C VAL A 140 8.33 37.05 -8.42
N ALA A 141 9.28 36.31 -7.87
CA ALA A 141 9.69 36.46 -6.48
C ALA A 141 10.05 37.92 -6.13
N GLY A 142 9.48 38.41 -5.04
CA GLY A 142 9.84 39.72 -4.47
C GLY A 142 8.87 40.87 -4.69
N HIS A 143 7.86 40.72 -5.54
CA HIS A 143 6.76 41.65 -5.64
C HIS A 143 5.48 41.03 -5.09
N ILE A 144 4.65 41.82 -4.37
CA ILE A 144 3.27 41.43 -4.12
C ILE A 144 2.63 41.28 -5.50
N ALA A 145 2.57 40.06 -5.98
CA ALA A 145 2.03 39.77 -7.29
C ALA A 145 0.53 40.12 -7.22
N ILE A 146 0.11 41.06 -8.04
CA ILE A 146 -1.30 41.42 -8.22
C ILE A 146 -1.83 40.51 -9.32
N ASN A 147 -2.94 39.83 -9.07
CA ASN A 147 -3.63 39.08 -10.11
C ASN A 147 -4.08 40.04 -11.21
N PRO A 148 -3.55 39.92 -12.42
CA PRO A 148 -3.83 40.89 -13.49
C PRO A 148 -5.32 40.91 -13.92
N ALA A 149 -6.05 39.81 -13.64
CA ALA A 149 -7.47 39.70 -13.99
C ALA A 149 -8.41 40.31 -12.92
N THR A 150 -7.99 40.36 -11.66
CA THR A 150 -8.86 40.80 -10.56
C THR A 150 -8.35 42.02 -9.81
N GLY A 151 -7.13 42.49 -10.08
CA GLY A 151 -6.49 43.61 -9.38
C GLY A 151 -6.25 43.37 -7.88
N ARG A 152 -6.46 42.14 -7.39
CA ARG A 152 -6.27 41.75 -5.98
C ARG A 152 -4.87 41.20 -5.76
N PRO A 153 -4.28 41.39 -4.57
CA PRO A 153 -3.06 40.69 -4.20
C PRO A 153 -3.26 39.19 -4.37
N LEU A 154 -2.25 38.51 -4.89
CA LEU A 154 -2.26 37.03 -4.93
C LEU A 154 -2.35 36.50 -3.50
N PRO A 155 -3.10 35.39 -3.30
CA PRO A 155 -3.25 34.81 -1.97
C PRO A 155 -1.87 34.47 -1.38
N VAL A 156 -1.76 34.66 -0.08
CA VAL A 156 -0.55 34.31 0.67
C VAL A 156 -0.32 32.80 0.53
N ALA A 157 0.94 32.36 0.54
CA ALA A 157 1.30 30.93 0.39
C ALA A 157 0.54 30.01 1.39
N THR A 158 0.13 30.56 2.52
CA THR A 158 -0.69 29.86 3.54
C THR A 158 -2.10 29.53 3.05
N GLU A 159 -2.69 30.35 2.19
CA GLU A 159 -4.05 30.12 1.65
C GLU A 159 -4.14 28.92 0.71
N LEU A 160 -3.00 28.41 0.20
CA LEU A 160 -2.95 27.22 -0.64
C LEU A 160 -3.10 25.91 0.14
N ALA A 161 -2.86 25.93 1.45
CA ALA A 161 -2.90 24.73 2.27
C ALA A 161 -4.32 24.16 2.42
N MET A 162 -5.33 25.02 2.57
CA MET A 162 -6.74 24.60 2.68
C MET A 162 -7.27 23.93 1.41
N PRO A 163 -7.14 24.51 0.21
CA PRO A 163 -7.54 23.86 -1.04
C PRO A 163 -6.84 22.50 -1.25
N LEU A 164 -5.55 22.40 -0.92
CA LEU A 164 -4.82 21.14 -1.00
C LEU A 164 -5.38 20.10 -0.02
N ALA A 165 -5.67 20.49 1.22
CA ALA A 165 -6.26 19.59 2.20
C ALA A 165 -7.63 19.08 1.76
N VAL A 166 -8.48 19.97 1.24
CA VAL A 166 -9.80 19.59 0.70
C VAL A 166 -9.63 18.57 -0.42
N LEU A 167 -8.70 18.81 -1.35
CA LEU A 167 -8.43 17.88 -2.44
C LEU A 167 -8.00 16.50 -1.92
N VAL A 168 -7.08 16.46 -0.96
CA VAL A 168 -6.59 15.20 -0.35
C VAL A 168 -7.73 14.47 0.34
N ILE A 169 -8.52 15.16 1.17
CA ILE A 169 -9.64 14.55 1.90
C ILE A 169 -10.69 13.98 0.94
N VAL A 170 -11.08 14.76 -0.05
CA VAL A 170 -12.05 14.32 -1.06
C VAL A 170 -11.51 13.10 -1.83
N GLY A 171 -10.22 13.10 -2.16
CA GLY A 171 -9.56 11.95 -2.80
C GLY A 171 -9.52 10.72 -1.90
N VAL A 172 -9.19 10.87 -0.62
CA VAL A 172 -9.19 9.78 0.36
C VAL A 172 -10.59 9.18 0.51
N VAL A 173 -11.61 10.02 0.70
CA VAL A 173 -13.00 9.56 0.81
C VAL A 173 -13.42 8.82 -0.47
N ALA A 174 -13.13 9.38 -1.64
CA ALA A 174 -13.46 8.74 -2.92
C ALA A 174 -12.77 7.37 -3.07
N SER A 175 -11.49 7.25 -2.70
CA SER A 175 -10.74 5.99 -2.79
C SER A 175 -11.26 4.92 -1.83
N MET A 176 -11.71 5.30 -0.63
CA MET A 176 -12.32 4.37 0.34
C MET A 176 -13.55 3.66 -0.22
N PHE A 177 -14.33 4.33 -1.07
CA PHE A 177 -15.48 3.72 -1.75
C PHE A 177 -15.10 3.08 -3.09
N ALA A 178 -14.19 3.69 -3.84
CA ALA A 178 -13.80 3.22 -5.17
C ALA A 178 -13.14 1.84 -5.11
N MET A 179 -12.21 1.61 -4.16
CA MET A 179 -11.44 0.36 -4.10
C MET A 179 -12.33 -0.86 -3.83
N PRO A 180 -13.19 -0.91 -2.78
CA PRO A 180 -14.08 -2.04 -2.55
C PRO A 180 -15.10 -2.24 -3.69
N LEU A 181 -15.63 -1.14 -4.21
CA LEU A 181 -16.60 -1.19 -5.30
C LEU A 181 -15.98 -1.83 -6.56
N ILE A 182 -14.81 -1.36 -6.96
CA ILE A 182 -14.11 -1.90 -8.13
C ILE A 182 -13.66 -3.35 -7.89
N SER A 183 -13.24 -3.70 -6.68
CA SER A 183 -12.94 -5.10 -6.33
C SER A 183 -14.12 -6.00 -6.62
N VAL A 184 -15.29 -5.69 -6.07
CA VAL A 184 -16.52 -6.47 -6.26
C VAL A 184 -16.95 -6.50 -7.72
N LEU A 185 -16.88 -5.39 -8.46
CA LEU A 185 -17.26 -5.32 -9.86
C LEU A 185 -16.31 -6.12 -10.76
N SER A 186 -14.99 -6.01 -10.52
CA SER A 186 -14.01 -6.74 -11.32
C SER A 186 -14.08 -8.25 -11.11
N ASP A 187 -14.41 -8.71 -9.91
CA ASP A 187 -14.61 -10.14 -9.61
C ASP A 187 -15.80 -10.74 -10.38
N ARG A 188 -16.80 -9.93 -10.71
CA ARG A 188 -18.00 -10.34 -11.41
C ARG A 188 -17.96 -10.17 -12.92
N THR A 189 -16.90 -9.54 -13.42
CA THR A 189 -16.77 -9.26 -14.84
C THR A 189 -16.52 -10.55 -15.62
N ARG A 190 -17.24 -10.69 -16.74
CA ARG A 190 -17.22 -11.86 -17.61
C ARG A 190 -16.92 -11.45 -19.02
N THR A 191 -15.70 -11.70 -19.40
CA THR A 191 -15.25 -11.41 -20.75
C THR A 191 -14.34 -12.52 -21.28
N PRO A 192 -14.26 -12.67 -22.61
CA PRO A 192 -13.30 -13.61 -23.22
C PRO A 192 -11.84 -13.26 -22.90
N LEU A 193 -11.56 -12.00 -22.50
CA LEU A 193 -10.23 -11.51 -22.13
C LEU A 193 -9.87 -11.78 -20.66
N GLY A 194 -10.77 -12.43 -19.89
CA GLY A 194 -10.67 -12.58 -18.45
C GLY A 194 -11.43 -11.51 -17.68
N ARG A 195 -11.43 -11.59 -16.35
CA ARG A 195 -12.21 -10.68 -15.49
C ARG A 195 -11.46 -9.40 -15.13
N ARG A 196 -10.12 -9.44 -15.06
CA ARG A 196 -9.27 -8.32 -14.61
C ARG A 196 -8.76 -7.45 -15.76
N THR A 197 -8.44 -8.07 -16.90
CA THR A 197 -7.84 -7.42 -18.07
C THR A 197 -8.59 -6.18 -18.57
N PRO A 198 -9.94 -6.20 -18.75
CA PRO A 198 -10.67 -5.03 -19.24
C PRO A 198 -10.59 -3.82 -18.29
N TRP A 199 -10.58 -4.10 -16.97
CA TRP A 199 -10.48 -3.05 -15.96
C TRP A 199 -9.12 -2.38 -15.97
N MET A 200 -8.03 -3.15 -16.08
CA MET A 200 -6.67 -2.61 -16.13
C MET A 200 -6.48 -1.71 -17.36
N VAL A 201 -6.91 -2.16 -18.53
CA VAL A 201 -6.78 -1.37 -19.76
C VAL A 201 -7.69 -0.13 -19.72
N GLY A 202 -8.97 -0.32 -19.38
CA GLY A 202 -9.94 0.77 -19.28
C GLY A 202 -9.56 1.80 -18.22
N GLY A 203 -9.09 1.33 -17.05
CA GLY A 203 -8.62 2.18 -15.97
C GLY A 203 -7.40 3.01 -16.38
N GLY A 204 -6.41 2.41 -17.04
CA GLY A 204 -5.24 3.13 -17.53
C GLY A 204 -5.58 4.23 -18.55
N LEU A 205 -6.44 3.93 -19.52
CA LEU A 205 -6.90 4.91 -20.52
C LEU A 205 -7.75 6.02 -19.88
N LEU A 206 -8.64 5.68 -18.96
CA LEU A 206 -9.47 6.65 -18.25
C LEU A 206 -8.62 7.55 -17.34
N CYS A 207 -7.64 7.00 -16.63
CA CYS A 207 -6.66 7.79 -15.87
C CYS A 207 -5.92 8.77 -16.77
N ALA A 208 -5.48 8.33 -17.96
CA ALA A 208 -4.80 9.18 -18.92
C ALA A 208 -5.67 10.36 -19.37
N LEU A 209 -6.91 10.09 -19.75
CA LEU A 209 -7.86 11.11 -20.18
C LEU A 209 -8.13 12.16 -19.09
N ILE A 210 -8.46 11.69 -17.88
CA ILE A 210 -8.75 12.56 -16.74
C ILE A 210 -7.50 13.38 -16.37
N THR A 211 -6.32 12.79 -16.42
CA THR A 211 -5.05 13.48 -16.12
C THR A 211 -4.80 14.63 -17.08
N LEU A 212 -5.09 14.47 -18.38
CA LEU A 212 -4.97 15.57 -19.36
C LEU A 212 -5.96 16.70 -19.06
N ILE A 213 -7.16 16.40 -18.60
CA ILE A 213 -8.15 17.40 -18.19
C ILE A 213 -7.67 18.16 -16.95
N LEU A 214 -7.16 17.46 -15.94
CA LEU A 214 -6.60 18.05 -14.72
C LEU A 214 -5.39 18.95 -14.99
N GLY A 215 -4.65 18.71 -16.08
CA GLY A 215 -3.55 19.55 -16.52
C GLY A 215 -3.98 20.91 -17.06
N GLN A 216 -5.25 21.09 -17.40
CA GLN A 216 -5.78 22.37 -17.86
C GLN A 216 -5.95 23.35 -16.68
N ASN A 217 -5.97 24.63 -16.96
CA ASN A 217 -6.23 25.65 -15.94
C ASN A 217 -7.74 25.75 -15.67
N ILE A 218 -8.24 24.82 -14.88
CA ILE A 218 -9.65 24.70 -14.49
C ILE A 218 -9.84 25.20 -13.04
N GLY A 219 -11.01 25.74 -12.74
CA GLY A 219 -11.32 26.19 -11.39
C GLY A 219 -11.26 25.06 -10.35
N ILE A 220 -11.00 25.41 -9.09
CA ILE A 220 -10.79 24.44 -7.99
C ILE A 220 -11.93 23.42 -7.83
N ILE A 221 -13.19 23.83 -8.01
CA ILE A 221 -14.35 22.94 -7.90
C ILE A 221 -14.30 21.85 -8.97
N VAL A 222 -14.06 22.24 -10.23
CA VAL A 222 -13.95 21.32 -11.37
C VAL A 222 -12.77 20.37 -11.17
N LEU A 223 -11.65 20.89 -10.67
CA LEU A 223 -10.46 20.12 -10.34
C LEU A 223 -10.78 19.04 -9.29
N CYS A 224 -11.51 19.37 -8.21
CA CYS A 224 -11.95 18.39 -7.21
C CYS A 224 -12.87 17.32 -7.79
N ILE A 225 -13.81 17.68 -8.68
CA ILE A 225 -14.71 16.72 -9.34
C ILE A 225 -13.91 15.72 -10.17
N PHE A 226 -13.02 16.19 -11.05
CA PHE A 226 -12.19 15.29 -11.86
C PHE A 226 -11.19 14.49 -11.02
N TRP A 227 -10.76 15.03 -9.87
CA TRP A 227 -9.94 14.29 -8.92
C TRP A 227 -10.67 13.09 -8.33
N VAL A 228 -11.97 13.22 -8.00
CA VAL A 228 -12.82 12.09 -7.59
C VAL A 228 -12.90 11.04 -8.70
N PHE A 229 -13.18 11.45 -9.94
CA PHE A 229 -13.22 10.51 -11.06
C PHE A 229 -11.87 9.81 -11.28
N LEU A 230 -10.76 10.51 -11.06
CA LEU A 230 -9.43 9.91 -11.14
C LEU A 230 -9.22 8.82 -10.08
N GLN A 231 -9.76 8.98 -8.86
CA GLN A 231 -9.68 7.95 -7.82
C GLN A 231 -10.37 6.65 -8.27
N PHE A 232 -11.55 6.76 -8.90
CA PHE A 232 -12.25 5.59 -9.46
C PHE A 232 -11.48 4.96 -10.63
N ALA A 233 -10.97 5.78 -11.54
CA ALA A 233 -10.17 5.31 -12.67
C ALA A 233 -8.88 4.61 -12.20
N TYR A 234 -8.21 5.17 -11.19
CA TYR A 234 -7.02 4.55 -10.59
C TYR A 234 -7.33 3.26 -9.86
N ALA A 235 -8.46 3.16 -9.15
CA ALA A 235 -8.93 1.92 -8.55
C ALA A 235 -9.17 0.83 -9.62
N MET A 236 -9.73 1.20 -10.80
CA MET A 236 -9.89 0.27 -11.93
C MET A 236 -8.56 -0.31 -12.44
N LEU A 237 -7.47 0.41 -12.30
CA LEU A 237 -6.15 -0.03 -12.69
C LEU A 237 -5.43 -0.80 -11.57
N SER A 238 -5.42 -0.27 -10.36
CA SER A 238 -4.61 -0.78 -9.23
C SER A 238 -5.22 -2.01 -8.55
N VAL A 239 -6.53 -2.03 -8.32
CA VAL A 239 -7.20 -3.13 -7.60
C VAL A 239 -7.11 -4.46 -8.37
N PRO A 240 -7.45 -4.54 -9.68
CA PRO A 240 -7.28 -5.77 -10.44
C PRO A 240 -5.83 -6.25 -10.53
N LEU A 241 -4.86 -5.30 -10.56
CA LEU A 241 -3.44 -5.65 -10.59
C LEU A 241 -2.99 -6.35 -9.30
N THR A 242 -3.34 -5.81 -8.13
CA THR A 242 -3.00 -6.41 -6.83
C THR A 242 -3.70 -7.76 -6.61
N SER A 243 -4.99 -7.84 -6.98
CA SER A 243 -5.74 -9.10 -6.90
C SER A 243 -5.18 -10.17 -7.85
N ALA A 244 -4.61 -9.79 -8.99
CA ALA A 244 -3.98 -10.73 -9.92
C ALA A 244 -2.74 -11.43 -9.30
N ILE A 245 -2.04 -10.81 -8.35
CA ILE A 245 -0.93 -11.45 -7.63
C ILE A 245 -1.45 -12.64 -6.83
N SER A 246 -2.48 -12.45 -6.01
CA SER A 246 -3.03 -13.51 -5.16
C SER A 246 -3.67 -14.65 -5.94
N GLU A 247 -4.24 -14.37 -7.12
CA GLU A 247 -4.97 -15.36 -7.92
C GLU A 247 -4.11 -16.14 -8.90
N ARG A 248 -3.08 -15.49 -9.48
CA ARG A 248 -2.31 -16.03 -10.61
C ARG A 248 -0.94 -16.54 -10.22
N VAL A 249 -0.48 -16.21 -9.01
CA VAL A 249 0.84 -16.62 -8.51
C VAL A 249 0.68 -17.83 -7.58
N PRO A 250 1.31 -18.98 -7.89
CA PRO A 250 1.35 -20.11 -6.98
C PRO A 250 2.07 -19.78 -5.68
N ASP A 251 1.66 -20.39 -4.58
CA ASP A 251 2.16 -20.08 -3.24
C ASP A 251 3.68 -20.23 -3.11
N LYS A 252 4.27 -21.22 -3.80
CA LYS A 252 5.73 -21.42 -3.86
C LYS A 252 6.50 -20.20 -4.39
N PHE A 253 5.95 -19.46 -5.33
CA PHE A 253 6.63 -18.33 -5.98
C PHE A 253 6.19 -16.98 -5.43
N ARG A 254 5.12 -16.97 -4.62
CA ARG A 254 4.51 -15.73 -4.09
C ARG A 254 5.51 -14.86 -3.33
N PRO A 255 6.33 -15.35 -2.37
CA PRO A 255 7.26 -14.48 -1.62
C PRO A 255 8.30 -13.79 -2.53
N ARG A 256 8.75 -14.50 -3.59
CA ARG A 256 9.68 -13.93 -4.56
C ARG A 256 9.02 -12.84 -5.40
N ILE A 257 7.82 -13.08 -5.90
CA ILE A 257 7.12 -12.15 -6.79
C ILE A 257 6.66 -10.93 -6.00
N GLU A 258 6.16 -11.09 -4.77
CA GLU A 258 5.81 -9.99 -3.87
C GLU A 258 7.01 -9.11 -3.53
N ARG A 259 8.19 -9.71 -3.32
CA ARG A 259 9.43 -8.94 -3.12
C ARG A 259 9.76 -8.07 -4.34
N TRP A 260 9.70 -8.61 -5.55
CA TRP A 260 9.96 -7.84 -6.76
C TRP A 260 8.88 -6.79 -7.02
N HIS A 261 7.62 -7.10 -6.73
CA HIS A 261 6.51 -6.14 -6.75
C HIS A 261 6.79 -4.97 -5.77
N GLY A 262 7.18 -5.26 -4.54
CA GLY A 262 7.55 -4.25 -3.54
C GLY A 262 8.71 -3.35 -3.99
N ILE A 263 9.78 -3.94 -4.55
CA ILE A 263 10.88 -3.16 -5.14
C ILE A 263 10.37 -2.27 -6.28
N GLY A 264 9.49 -2.81 -7.14
CA GLY A 264 8.85 -2.05 -8.21
C GLY A 264 8.03 -0.86 -7.70
N VAL A 265 7.28 -1.04 -6.62
CA VAL A 265 6.53 0.05 -5.96
C VAL A 265 7.46 1.14 -5.46
N MET A 266 8.54 0.78 -4.74
CA MET A 266 9.52 1.75 -4.22
C MET A 266 10.20 2.53 -5.35
N LEU A 267 10.64 1.84 -6.40
CA LEU A 267 11.23 2.47 -7.58
C LEU A 267 10.22 3.37 -8.29
N GLY A 268 8.98 2.91 -8.45
CA GLY A 268 7.89 3.68 -9.04
C GLY A 268 7.62 4.97 -8.27
N GLN A 269 7.57 4.91 -6.94
CA GLN A 269 7.40 6.09 -6.09
C GLN A 269 8.53 7.09 -6.27
N ALA A 270 9.78 6.65 -6.19
CA ALA A 270 10.94 7.53 -6.35
C ALA A 270 11.00 8.15 -7.75
N LEU A 271 10.81 7.34 -8.80
CA LEU A 271 10.74 7.82 -10.17
C LEU A 271 9.59 8.81 -10.37
N GLY A 272 8.41 8.55 -9.77
CA GLY A 272 7.25 9.44 -9.83
C GLY A 272 7.54 10.80 -9.24
N VAL A 273 8.14 10.85 -8.03
CA VAL A 273 8.54 12.13 -7.42
C VAL A 273 9.58 12.86 -8.28
N CYS A 274 10.61 12.15 -8.77
CA CYS A 274 11.61 12.75 -9.65
C CYS A 274 11.00 13.31 -10.93
N MET A 275 10.17 12.54 -11.61
CA MET A 275 9.50 12.95 -12.84
C MET A 275 8.57 14.14 -12.60
N GLY A 276 7.78 14.13 -11.52
CA GLY A 276 6.91 15.22 -11.13
C GLY A 276 7.71 16.51 -10.90
N ALA A 277 8.74 16.41 -10.06
CA ALA A 277 9.58 17.55 -9.68
C ALA A 277 10.34 18.13 -10.87
N LEU A 278 11.00 17.31 -11.66
CA LEU A 278 11.74 17.75 -12.83
C LEU A 278 10.82 18.24 -13.95
N GLY A 279 9.64 17.60 -14.09
CA GLY A 279 8.68 18.01 -15.12
C GLY A 279 8.15 19.42 -14.93
N VAL A 280 7.82 19.82 -13.70
CA VAL A 280 7.36 21.19 -13.40
C VAL A 280 8.41 22.25 -13.72
N MET A 281 9.71 21.89 -13.73
CA MET A 281 10.79 22.81 -14.10
C MET A 281 10.74 23.23 -15.58
N PHE A 282 10.25 22.37 -16.46
CA PHE A 282 10.15 22.66 -17.89
C PHE A 282 8.87 23.42 -18.22
N ASN A 283 7.74 22.94 -17.68
CA ASN A 283 6.42 23.54 -17.90
C ASN A 283 5.44 22.97 -16.88
N SER A 284 4.54 23.80 -16.37
CA SER A 284 3.50 23.37 -15.42
C SER A 284 2.54 22.31 -15.97
N PHE A 285 2.37 22.21 -17.27
CA PHE A 285 1.57 21.18 -17.94
C PHE A 285 2.34 19.87 -18.17
N ALA A 286 3.67 19.91 -18.25
CA ALA A 286 4.49 18.74 -18.57
C ALA A 286 4.23 17.54 -17.64
N PRO A 287 4.12 17.68 -16.31
CA PRO A 287 3.81 16.54 -15.42
C PRO A 287 2.52 15.82 -15.79
N PHE A 288 1.50 16.55 -16.22
CA PHE A 288 0.21 15.95 -16.62
C PHE A 288 0.31 15.21 -17.95
N SER A 289 1.05 15.74 -18.92
CA SER A 289 1.16 15.11 -20.23
C SER A 289 1.90 13.78 -20.19
N TYR A 290 3.08 13.71 -19.57
CA TYR A 290 3.80 12.43 -19.50
C TYR A 290 3.21 11.44 -18.50
N THR A 291 2.58 11.90 -17.39
CA THR A 291 1.84 10.98 -16.50
C THR A 291 0.62 10.39 -17.21
N ALA A 292 -0.07 11.15 -18.06
CA ALA A 292 -1.15 10.63 -18.89
C ALA A 292 -0.65 9.54 -19.85
N VAL A 293 0.48 9.76 -20.52
CA VAL A 293 1.09 8.75 -21.39
C VAL A 293 1.45 7.49 -20.58
N LEU A 294 2.05 7.65 -19.41
CA LEU A 294 2.40 6.51 -18.56
C LEU A 294 1.17 5.73 -18.09
N PHE A 295 0.08 6.41 -17.72
CA PHE A 295 -1.17 5.74 -17.38
C PHE A 295 -1.76 4.96 -18.56
N ALA A 296 -1.80 5.56 -19.75
CA ALA A 296 -2.27 4.87 -20.95
C ALA A 296 -1.43 3.62 -21.26
N VAL A 297 -0.11 3.76 -21.15
CA VAL A 297 0.82 2.65 -21.39
C VAL A 297 0.73 1.60 -20.28
N SER A 298 0.54 2.00 -19.01
CA SER A 298 0.58 1.08 -17.86
C SER A 298 -0.43 -0.05 -17.96
N GLY A 299 -1.70 0.26 -18.27
CA GLY A 299 -2.75 -0.75 -18.42
C GLY A 299 -2.47 -1.72 -19.56
N ILE A 300 -2.07 -1.19 -20.72
CA ILE A 300 -1.77 -1.98 -21.93
C ILE A 300 -0.51 -2.83 -21.72
N ALA A 301 0.58 -2.22 -21.26
CA ALA A 301 1.86 -2.90 -21.04
C ALA A 301 1.73 -4.03 -20.01
N THR A 302 1.00 -3.78 -18.91
CA THR A 302 0.74 -4.80 -17.88
C THR A 302 0.07 -6.03 -18.47
N VAL A 303 -0.96 -5.84 -19.28
CA VAL A 303 -1.69 -6.95 -19.94
C VAL A 303 -0.82 -7.69 -20.96
N LEU A 304 0.05 -6.99 -21.70
CA LEU A 304 0.94 -7.62 -22.68
C LEU A 304 2.09 -8.41 -22.02
N ILE A 305 2.63 -7.91 -20.91
CA ILE A 305 3.76 -8.55 -20.23
C ILE A 305 3.27 -9.76 -19.42
N LEU A 306 2.16 -9.64 -18.69
CA LEU A 306 1.61 -10.75 -17.92
C LEU A 306 1.15 -11.89 -18.84
N PRO A 307 1.18 -13.15 -18.37
CA PRO A 307 0.55 -14.27 -19.08
C PRO A 307 -0.93 -13.97 -19.35
N LYS A 308 -1.49 -14.48 -20.43
CA LYS A 308 -2.92 -14.27 -20.76
C LYS A 308 -3.81 -14.76 -19.62
N GLU A 309 -4.82 -13.98 -19.30
CA GLU A 309 -5.85 -14.37 -18.34
C GLU A 309 -6.81 -15.36 -18.99
N PRO A 310 -7.22 -16.45 -18.28
CA PRO A 310 -8.23 -17.36 -18.80
C PRO A 310 -9.57 -16.64 -18.97
N SER A 311 -10.36 -17.09 -19.96
CA SER A 311 -11.71 -16.57 -20.18
C SER A 311 -12.57 -16.76 -18.93
N SER A 312 -13.30 -15.71 -18.55
CA SER A 312 -14.28 -15.75 -17.46
C SER A 312 -15.74 -15.79 -17.95
N ALA A 313 -15.95 -15.94 -19.26
CA ALA A 313 -17.28 -15.86 -19.87
C ALA A 313 -18.26 -16.95 -19.37
N GLU A 314 -17.74 -18.13 -19.03
CA GLU A 314 -18.53 -19.28 -18.58
C GLU A 314 -18.76 -19.35 -17.06
N GLN A 315 -18.19 -18.44 -16.29
CA GLN A 315 -18.33 -18.45 -14.84
C GLN A 315 -19.79 -18.16 -14.42
N PRO A 316 -20.33 -18.81 -13.35
CA PRO A 316 -21.71 -18.64 -12.90
C PRO A 316 -22.01 -17.19 -12.50
N ASN A 317 -23.24 -16.70 -12.72
CA ASN A 317 -23.64 -15.32 -12.47
C ASN A 317 -23.83 -15.08 -10.96
N GLN A 318 -22.99 -14.24 -10.38
CA GLN A 318 -23.14 -13.79 -9.00
C GLN A 318 -23.86 -12.45 -8.99
N LEU A 319 -25.03 -12.40 -8.34
CA LEU A 319 -25.78 -11.16 -8.18
C LEU A 319 -24.99 -10.15 -7.34
N PHE A 320 -25.13 -8.85 -7.69
CA PHE A 320 -24.54 -7.78 -6.91
C PHE A 320 -25.26 -7.64 -5.58
N ASP A 321 -24.55 -7.87 -4.48
CA ASP A 321 -25.03 -7.64 -3.14
C ASP A 321 -24.32 -6.43 -2.53
N ARG A 322 -25.10 -5.40 -2.18
CA ARG A 322 -24.58 -4.18 -1.55
C ARG A 322 -24.00 -4.45 -0.16
N SER A 323 -24.50 -5.47 0.53
CA SER A 323 -24.00 -5.85 1.84
C SER A 323 -22.52 -6.24 1.79
N GLN A 324 -22.07 -6.91 0.72
CA GLN A 324 -20.68 -7.31 0.56
C GLN A 324 -19.69 -6.14 0.52
N VAL A 325 -20.10 -5.01 -0.09
CA VAL A 325 -19.25 -3.80 -0.11
C VAL A 325 -19.20 -3.17 1.29
N LEU A 326 -20.34 -3.12 1.97
CA LEU A 326 -20.41 -2.56 3.33
C LEU A 326 -19.70 -3.44 4.35
N ASP A 327 -19.79 -4.76 4.19
CA ASP A 327 -19.10 -5.71 5.07
C ASP A 327 -17.57 -5.59 4.96
N GLN A 328 -17.03 -5.25 3.77
CA GLN A 328 -15.60 -4.98 3.59
C GLN A 328 -15.11 -3.74 4.36
N LEU A 329 -16.00 -2.82 4.71
CA LEU A 329 -15.69 -1.61 5.47
C LEU A 329 -15.95 -1.75 6.99
N ARG A 330 -16.47 -2.90 7.42
CA ARG A 330 -16.85 -3.12 8.82
C ARG A 330 -15.62 -3.49 9.66
N PRO A 331 -15.20 -2.67 10.65
CA PRO A 331 -14.06 -3.00 11.48
C PRO A 331 -14.34 -4.22 12.36
N PRO A 332 -13.31 -5.02 12.71
CA PRO A 332 -13.46 -6.12 13.65
C PRO A 332 -13.91 -5.60 15.01
N THR A 333 -14.93 -6.25 15.59
CA THR A 333 -15.46 -5.92 16.92
C THR A 333 -14.69 -6.69 17.98
N HIS A 334 -14.49 -6.05 19.15
CA HIS A 334 -13.82 -6.67 20.33
C HIS A 334 -12.34 -7.07 20.11
N ALA A 335 -11.61 -6.35 19.25
CA ALA A 335 -10.20 -6.56 18.95
C ALA A 335 -9.34 -5.36 19.44
N PRO A 336 -9.05 -5.23 20.74
CA PRO A 336 -8.33 -4.07 21.29
C PRO A 336 -6.88 -3.99 20.77
N GLU A 337 -6.20 -5.12 20.55
CA GLU A 337 -4.84 -5.14 20.01
C GLU A 337 -4.81 -4.65 18.57
N PHE A 338 -5.69 -5.16 17.72
CA PHE A 338 -5.85 -4.67 16.35
C PHE A 338 -6.16 -3.17 16.31
N SER A 339 -7.03 -2.67 17.20
CA SER A 339 -7.35 -1.24 17.28
C SER A 339 -6.14 -0.38 17.66
N ARG A 340 -5.24 -0.87 18.54
CA ARG A 340 -3.99 -0.19 18.89
C ARG A 340 -3.04 -0.15 17.71
N VAL A 341 -2.85 -1.28 17.02
CA VAL A 341 -1.98 -1.34 15.83
C VAL A 341 -2.53 -0.46 14.70
N PHE A 342 -3.84 -0.43 14.51
CA PHE A 342 -4.51 0.49 13.58
C PHE A 342 -4.26 1.96 13.94
N ALA A 343 -4.41 2.32 15.22
CA ALA A 343 -4.17 3.68 15.71
C ALA A 343 -2.68 4.08 15.56
N ALA A 344 -1.75 3.19 15.90
CA ALA A 344 -0.32 3.40 15.70
C ALA A 344 0.01 3.68 14.23
N ARG A 345 -0.55 2.87 13.31
CA ARG A 345 -0.38 3.08 11.86
C ARG A 345 -0.95 4.42 11.41
N THR A 346 -2.16 4.77 11.88
CA THR A 346 -2.80 6.05 11.57
C THR A 346 -1.94 7.23 12.02
N CYS A 347 -1.40 7.20 13.24
CA CYS A 347 -0.51 8.23 13.76
C CYS A 347 0.80 8.31 12.96
N MET A 348 1.42 7.17 12.62
CA MET A 348 2.63 7.13 11.80
C MET A 348 2.37 7.76 10.43
N MET A 349 1.29 7.35 9.76
CA MET A 349 0.92 7.88 8.45
C MET A 349 0.51 9.35 8.50
N ALA A 350 -0.05 9.82 9.61
CA ALA A 350 -0.30 11.24 9.84
C ALA A 350 1.01 12.03 9.94
N GLY A 351 2.00 11.53 10.66
CA GLY A 351 3.32 12.14 10.73
C GLY A 351 4.04 12.20 9.39
N VAL A 352 4.05 11.09 8.64
CA VAL A 352 4.57 11.03 7.26
C VAL A 352 3.82 11.99 6.34
N GLY A 353 2.49 12.00 6.44
CA GLY A 353 1.61 12.83 5.62
C GLY A 353 1.76 14.32 5.86
N LEU A 354 2.03 14.77 7.10
CA LEU A 354 2.23 16.19 7.42
C LEU A 354 3.37 16.83 6.62
N THR A 355 4.44 16.09 6.38
CA THR A 355 5.53 16.56 5.51
C THR A 355 5.31 16.19 4.05
N GLY A 356 4.75 15.00 3.76
CA GLY A 356 4.58 14.48 2.41
C GLY A 356 3.50 15.18 1.60
N VAL A 357 2.31 15.45 2.16
CA VAL A 357 1.20 16.14 1.48
C VAL A 357 1.59 17.57 1.10
N PHE A 358 2.29 18.25 2.01
CA PHE A 358 2.70 19.64 1.83
C PHE A 358 4.11 19.79 1.28
N LEU A 359 4.78 18.69 0.86
CA LEU A 359 6.19 18.68 0.47
C LEU A 359 6.54 19.75 -0.57
N TRP A 360 5.71 19.88 -1.62
CA TRP A 360 5.90 20.86 -2.68
C TRP A 360 5.89 22.30 -2.15
N TYR A 361 4.90 22.62 -1.32
CA TYR A 361 4.78 23.96 -0.71
C TYR A 361 5.84 24.21 0.35
N LEU A 362 6.15 23.19 1.16
CA LEU A 362 7.16 23.25 2.20
C LEU A 362 8.54 23.57 1.59
N VAL A 363 8.93 22.87 0.53
CA VAL A 363 10.22 23.14 -0.12
C VAL A 363 10.19 24.51 -0.82
N ARG A 364 9.14 24.82 -1.55
CA ARG A 364 9.04 26.05 -2.32
C ARG A 364 8.97 27.30 -1.42
N PHE A 365 8.15 27.29 -0.39
CA PHE A 365 7.85 28.50 0.41
C PHE A 365 8.66 28.58 1.71
N TRP A 366 9.05 27.46 2.29
CA TRP A 366 9.81 27.47 3.52
C TRP A 366 11.32 27.29 3.30
N VAL A 367 11.76 26.30 2.51
CA VAL A 367 13.19 26.06 2.26
C VAL A 367 13.80 27.22 1.47
N TYR A 368 13.14 27.61 0.37
CA TYR A 368 13.64 28.66 -0.55
C TYR A 368 13.02 30.04 -0.31
N GLY A 369 11.92 30.15 0.42
CA GLY A 369 11.15 31.38 0.59
C GLY A 369 11.94 32.59 1.12
N LYS A 370 12.98 32.34 1.93
CA LYS A 370 13.90 33.40 2.43
C LYS A 370 15.01 33.75 1.46
N ALA A 371 15.38 32.84 0.56
CA ALA A 371 16.48 33.05 -0.41
C ALA A 371 16.04 33.81 -1.66
N VAL A 372 14.74 33.80 -1.95
CA VAL A 372 14.14 34.32 -3.20
C VAL A 372 14.15 35.82 -3.31
N VAL A 373 14.28 36.54 -2.22
CA VAL A 373 14.40 38.01 -2.27
C VAL A 373 15.64 38.50 -3.06
N LEU A 374 16.58 37.59 -3.35
CA LEU A 374 17.87 37.95 -3.96
C LEU A 374 18.13 37.33 -5.35
N THR A 375 17.30 36.43 -5.84
CA THR A 375 17.56 35.76 -7.14
C THR A 375 16.34 35.85 -8.07
N SER A 376 16.59 36.28 -9.31
CA SER A 376 15.58 36.36 -10.39
C SER A 376 15.17 34.99 -11.00
N ALA A 377 15.68 33.89 -10.46
CA ALA A 377 15.36 32.54 -10.95
C ALA A 377 14.00 32.05 -10.40
N PRO A 378 13.17 31.39 -11.23
CA PRO A 378 11.92 30.83 -10.77
C PRO A 378 12.15 29.77 -9.68
N LEU A 379 11.43 29.87 -8.56
CA LEU A 379 11.51 28.97 -7.39
C LEU A 379 11.29 27.49 -7.70
N THR A 380 10.67 27.20 -8.81
CA THR A 380 10.37 25.84 -9.25
C THR A 380 11.62 25.02 -9.56
N ILE A 381 12.68 25.65 -10.09
CA ILE A 381 13.91 24.97 -10.50
C ILE A 381 14.66 24.39 -9.29
N PRO A 382 15.09 25.18 -8.29
CA PRO A 382 15.80 24.63 -7.14
C PRO A 382 14.94 23.69 -6.30
N ALA A 383 13.64 23.99 -6.17
CA ALA A 383 12.71 23.10 -5.46
C ALA A 383 12.57 21.74 -6.15
N GLY A 384 12.50 21.71 -7.48
CA GLY A 384 12.45 20.48 -8.26
C GLY A 384 13.70 19.62 -8.06
N PHE A 385 14.89 20.21 -8.13
CA PHE A 385 16.15 19.46 -7.88
C PHE A 385 16.25 18.92 -6.46
N LEU A 386 15.88 19.70 -5.44
CA LEU A 386 15.92 19.26 -4.06
C LEU A 386 14.94 18.09 -3.82
N ILE A 387 13.71 18.19 -4.31
CA ILE A 387 12.70 17.14 -4.14
C ILE A 387 13.10 15.86 -4.89
N ALA A 388 13.67 15.97 -6.10
CA ALA A 388 14.21 14.82 -6.82
C ALA A 388 15.36 14.17 -6.05
N GLY A 389 16.28 14.98 -5.48
CA GLY A 389 17.33 14.50 -4.60
C GLY A 389 16.82 13.79 -3.34
N MET A 390 15.78 14.36 -2.71
CA MET A 390 15.10 13.73 -1.57
C MET A 390 14.48 12.37 -1.94
N ALA A 391 13.84 12.25 -3.11
CA ALA A 391 13.27 10.99 -3.57
C ALA A 391 14.35 9.91 -3.75
N VAL A 392 15.49 10.26 -4.33
CA VAL A 392 16.65 9.34 -4.45
C VAL A 392 17.21 8.99 -3.07
N ALA A 393 17.36 9.95 -2.17
CA ALA A 393 17.84 9.71 -0.81
C ALA A 393 16.88 8.77 -0.03
N THR A 394 15.56 9.00 -0.13
CA THR A 394 14.55 8.12 0.48
C THR A 394 14.63 6.70 -0.09
N LEU A 395 14.79 6.55 -1.41
CA LEU A 395 14.96 5.24 -2.06
C LEU A 395 16.21 4.51 -1.55
N ILE A 396 17.33 5.22 -1.41
CA ILE A 396 18.57 4.65 -0.84
C ILE A 396 18.33 4.20 0.61
N GLY A 397 17.68 5.04 1.43
CA GLY A 397 17.33 4.70 2.81
C GLY A 397 16.45 3.45 2.89
N ALA A 398 15.41 3.36 2.06
CA ALA A 398 14.52 2.22 2.01
C ALA A 398 15.21 0.94 1.49
N ALA A 399 16.13 1.05 0.54
CA ALA A 399 16.95 -0.08 0.08
C ALA A 399 17.89 -0.60 1.20
N LEU A 400 18.49 0.31 1.97
CA LEU A 400 19.30 -0.03 3.14
C LEU A 400 18.46 -0.71 4.22
N ALA A 401 17.20 -0.26 4.45
CA ALA A 401 16.27 -0.91 5.37
C ALA A 401 15.94 -2.33 4.93
N SER A 402 15.65 -2.52 3.64
CA SER A 402 15.36 -3.85 3.07
C SER A 402 16.56 -4.80 3.20
N TRP A 403 17.79 -4.29 3.04
CA TRP A 403 19.00 -5.07 3.26
C TRP A 403 19.21 -5.40 4.74
N ALA A 404 18.92 -4.46 5.64
CA ALA A 404 19.08 -4.62 7.08
C ALA A 404 17.97 -5.46 7.72
N ALA A 405 16.82 -5.66 7.06
CA ALA A 405 15.67 -6.38 7.62
C ALA A 405 16.01 -7.80 8.06
N GLY A 406 16.76 -8.59 7.26
CA GLY A 406 17.20 -9.95 7.62
C GLY A 406 18.03 -9.97 8.91
N PRO A 407 19.17 -9.29 8.96
CA PRO A 407 19.99 -9.19 10.18
C PRO A 407 19.26 -8.64 11.41
N ILE A 408 18.27 -7.76 11.21
CA ILE A 408 17.45 -7.24 12.31
C ILE A 408 16.52 -8.33 12.83
N SER A 409 15.82 -9.07 11.96
CA SER A 409 14.92 -10.17 12.36
C SER A 409 15.69 -11.29 13.07
N GLU A 410 16.86 -11.70 12.56
CA GLU A 410 17.71 -12.69 13.24
C GLU A 410 18.09 -12.25 14.67
N ARG A 411 18.46 -10.97 14.87
CA ARG A 411 18.78 -10.44 16.19
C ARG A 411 17.58 -10.32 17.12
N ILE A 412 16.39 -10.05 16.56
CA ILE A 412 15.12 -10.03 17.30
C ILE A 412 14.88 -11.43 17.90
N GLU A 413 15.00 -12.47 17.07
CA GLU A 413 14.83 -13.86 17.47
C GLU A 413 15.90 -14.30 18.48
N GLU A 414 17.19 -14.10 18.19
CA GLU A 414 18.33 -14.49 19.06
C GLU A 414 18.23 -13.86 20.45
N LYS A 415 17.82 -12.60 20.55
CA LYS A 415 17.77 -11.84 21.81
C LYS A 415 16.39 -11.79 22.45
N ASN A 416 15.42 -12.43 21.85
CA ASN A 416 14.01 -12.40 22.27
C ASN A 416 13.51 -10.97 22.53
N ILE A 417 13.79 -10.05 21.55
CA ILE A 417 13.40 -8.65 21.66
C ILE A 417 11.97 -8.52 21.12
N PRO A 418 11.02 -7.94 21.85
CA PRO A 418 9.68 -7.70 21.33
C PRO A 418 9.72 -6.82 20.05
N VAL A 419 9.07 -7.29 18.98
CA VAL A 419 9.00 -6.57 17.67
C VAL A 419 8.49 -5.14 17.86
N ALA A 420 7.52 -4.93 18.77
CA ALA A 420 6.99 -3.62 19.11
C ALA A 420 8.07 -2.62 19.55
N ARG A 421 9.13 -3.06 20.24
CA ARG A 421 10.25 -2.17 20.64
C ARG A 421 11.08 -1.72 19.44
N VAL A 422 11.31 -2.59 18.48
CA VAL A 422 12.09 -2.25 17.28
C VAL A 422 11.28 -1.31 16.38
N VAL A 423 10.00 -1.57 16.23
CA VAL A 423 9.07 -0.68 15.50
C VAL A 423 8.99 0.70 16.16
N ALA A 424 8.91 0.77 17.50
CA ALA A 424 8.97 2.05 18.22
C ALA A 424 10.33 2.74 18.06
N GLY A 425 11.44 1.99 18.02
CA GLY A 425 12.77 2.50 17.70
C GLY A 425 12.84 3.11 16.29
N ALA A 426 12.19 2.50 15.31
CA ALA A 426 12.07 3.06 13.96
C ALA A 426 11.28 4.38 13.96
N CYS A 427 10.19 4.48 14.74
CA CYS A 427 9.46 5.74 14.93
C CYS A 427 10.36 6.83 15.54
N LEU A 428 11.17 6.46 16.54
CA LEU A 428 12.10 7.39 17.18
C LEU A 428 13.18 7.89 16.18
N LEU A 429 13.70 7.00 15.35
CA LEU A 429 14.66 7.35 14.30
C LEU A 429 14.04 8.27 13.24
N TYR A 430 12.80 8.01 12.85
CA TYR A 430 12.07 8.90 11.93
C TYR A 430 11.88 10.28 12.54
N ALA A 431 11.46 10.36 13.81
CA ALA A 431 11.30 11.62 14.55
C ALA A 431 12.62 12.37 14.69
N ALA A 432 13.73 11.68 14.90
CA ALA A 432 15.09 12.28 14.94
C ALA A 432 15.47 12.88 13.58
N GLY A 433 15.14 12.21 12.47
CA GLY A 433 15.34 12.77 11.12
C GLY A 433 14.52 14.04 10.88
N LEU A 434 13.26 14.08 11.33
CA LEU A 434 12.42 15.28 11.28
C LEU A 434 13.01 16.42 12.13
N ALA A 435 13.46 16.11 13.35
CA ALA A 435 14.06 17.09 14.26
C ALA A 435 15.35 17.67 13.67
N LEU A 436 16.15 16.85 13.00
CA LEU A 436 17.36 17.29 12.30
C LEU A 436 17.03 18.28 11.18
N ALA A 437 16.09 17.94 10.30
CA ALA A 437 15.65 18.82 9.21
C ALA A 437 15.08 20.14 9.74
N TRP A 438 14.26 20.04 10.77
CA TRP A 438 13.67 21.20 11.44
C TRP A 438 14.73 22.10 12.08
N GLY A 439 15.65 21.54 12.86
CA GLY A 439 16.74 22.27 13.51
C GLY A 439 17.64 22.97 12.48
N LEU A 440 18.13 22.23 11.48
CA LEU A 440 18.94 22.84 10.42
C LEU A 440 18.17 23.90 9.62
N GLY A 441 16.86 23.69 9.43
CA GLY A 441 16.00 24.67 8.79
C GLY A 441 15.82 25.97 9.57
N VAL A 442 15.89 25.93 10.90
CA VAL A 442 15.76 27.10 11.80
C VAL A 442 17.06 27.87 11.91
N TRP A 443 18.14 27.14 12.26
CA TRP A 443 19.40 27.75 12.67
C TRP A 443 20.38 27.96 11.53
N SER A 444 20.09 27.43 10.31
CA SER A 444 20.95 27.59 9.17
C SER A 444 20.24 28.18 7.95
N THR A 445 21.00 28.62 6.97
CA THR A 445 20.52 29.17 5.70
C THR A 445 21.26 28.53 4.52
N GLY A 446 20.66 28.62 3.33
CA GLY A 446 21.28 28.11 2.11
C GLY A 446 21.47 26.60 2.08
N THR A 447 22.64 26.16 1.68
CA THR A 447 22.98 24.74 1.43
C THR A 447 22.83 23.84 2.66
N ALA A 448 23.03 24.35 3.87
CA ALA A 448 22.86 23.56 5.09
C ALA A 448 21.40 23.14 5.33
N ARG A 449 20.45 23.99 4.96
CA ARG A 449 19.01 23.68 5.01
C ARG A 449 18.63 22.61 3.98
N GLU A 450 19.15 22.71 2.75
CA GLU A 450 18.95 21.71 1.70
C GLU A 450 19.53 20.35 2.12
N ASN A 451 20.76 20.34 2.67
CA ASN A 451 21.39 19.14 3.19
C ASN A 451 20.58 18.52 4.34
N GLY A 452 19.97 19.34 5.21
CA GLY A 452 19.08 18.86 6.26
C GLY A 452 17.87 18.10 5.70
N MET A 453 17.27 18.60 4.62
CA MET A 453 16.16 17.92 3.93
C MET A 453 16.61 16.61 3.26
N LEU A 454 17.79 16.56 2.66
CA LEU A 454 18.36 15.34 2.07
C LEU A 454 18.68 14.28 3.12
N LEU A 455 19.26 14.69 4.26
CA LEU A 455 19.55 13.79 5.38
C LEU A 455 18.25 13.26 6.00
N PHE A 456 17.25 14.12 6.18
CA PHE A 456 15.93 13.68 6.60
C PHE A 456 15.34 12.63 5.64
N ALA A 457 15.41 12.87 4.34
CA ALA A 457 14.90 11.94 3.33
C ALA A 457 15.58 10.56 3.41
N LEU A 458 16.91 10.53 3.62
CA LEU A 458 17.67 9.30 3.80
C LEU A 458 17.25 8.56 5.09
N ILE A 459 17.24 9.28 6.21
CA ILE A 459 16.87 8.70 7.52
C ILE A 459 15.42 8.24 7.53
N SER A 460 14.51 9.04 7.01
CA SER A 460 13.08 8.70 6.94
C SER A 460 12.82 7.50 6.06
N GLY A 461 13.52 7.38 4.92
CA GLY A 461 13.42 6.20 4.05
C GLY A 461 13.86 4.92 4.76
N PHE A 462 14.97 4.97 5.50
CA PHE A 462 15.43 3.83 6.30
C PHE A 462 14.47 3.51 7.45
N ALA A 463 14.11 4.51 8.25
CA ALA A 463 13.26 4.32 9.42
C ALA A 463 11.86 3.81 9.02
N PHE A 464 11.27 4.38 7.97
CA PHE A 464 9.97 3.93 7.46
C PHE A 464 10.04 2.52 6.85
N GLY A 465 11.12 2.19 6.16
CA GLY A 465 11.33 0.86 5.61
C GLY A 465 11.42 -0.23 6.70
N VAL A 466 12.12 0.05 7.81
CA VAL A 466 12.16 -0.84 8.98
C VAL A 466 10.77 -0.92 9.65
N TYR A 467 10.11 0.22 9.84
CA TYR A 467 8.77 0.30 10.40
C TYR A 467 7.75 -0.53 9.60
N ASP A 468 7.77 -0.42 8.26
CA ASP A 468 6.79 -1.07 7.39
C ASP A 468 7.03 -2.58 7.30
N SER A 469 8.28 -3.03 7.24
CA SER A 469 8.64 -4.45 7.17
C SER A 469 8.29 -5.22 8.45
N LEU A 470 8.61 -4.67 9.62
CA LEU A 470 8.31 -5.30 10.92
C LEU A 470 6.87 -5.01 11.40
N GLY A 471 6.27 -3.91 10.94
CA GLY A 471 4.89 -3.56 11.24
C GLY A 471 3.88 -4.58 10.72
N LEU A 472 4.17 -5.24 9.60
CA LEU A 472 3.31 -6.30 9.07
C LEU A 472 3.26 -7.52 10.00
N GLU A 473 4.37 -7.90 10.61
CA GLU A 473 4.43 -8.97 11.61
C GLU A 473 3.55 -8.64 12.82
N LEU A 474 3.67 -7.42 13.34
CA LEU A 474 2.87 -6.93 14.46
C LEU A 474 1.36 -6.94 14.14
N VAL A 475 0.98 -6.62 12.90
CA VAL A 475 -0.42 -6.70 12.44
C VAL A 475 -0.90 -8.14 12.41
N MET A 476 -0.10 -9.06 11.86
CA MET A 476 -0.46 -10.48 11.77
C MET A 476 -0.71 -11.09 13.15
N ASP A 477 0.11 -10.74 14.14
CA ASP A 477 -0.04 -11.18 15.53
C ASP A 477 -1.29 -10.58 16.22
N SER A 478 -1.76 -9.43 15.75
CA SER A 478 -2.93 -8.73 16.30
C SER A 478 -4.26 -9.11 15.66
N LEU A 479 -4.26 -9.98 14.63
CA LEU A 479 -5.48 -10.36 13.92
C LEU A 479 -6.42 -11.16 14.82
N PRO A 480 -7.71 -10.75 14.94
CA PRO A 480 -8.66 -11.45 15.82
C PRO A 480 -9.11 -12.80 15.26
N ASP A 481 -9.17 -12.96 13.94
CA ASP A 481 -9.59 -14.19 13.26
C ASP A 481 -8.69 -14.44 12.02
N PRO A 482 -7.79 -15.42 12.05
CA PRO A 482 -6.95 -15.77 10.91
C PRO A 482 -7.74 -16.14 9.64
N ARG A 483 -9.00 -16.59 9.79
CA ARG A 483 -9.88 -16.92 8.65
C ARG A 483 -10.33 -15.68 7.89
N ARG A 484 -10.38 -14.53 8.55
CA ARG A 484 -10.74 -13.23 7.98
C ARG A 484 -9.55 -12.31 7.75
N ALA A 485 -8.33 -12.84 7.83
CA ALA A 485 -7.10 -12.05 7.71
C ALA A 485 -7.10 -11.10 6.50
N GLY A 486 -7.57 -11.54 5.34
CA GLY A 486 -7.66 -10.68 4.15
C GLY A 486 -8.60 -9.48 4.33
N HIS A 487 -9.73 -9.67 5.01
CA HIS A 487 -10.66 -8.59 5.35
C HIS A 487 -10.02 -7.62 6.36
N ASP A 488 -9.45 -8.14 7.44
CA ASP A 488 -8.89 -7.33 8.51
C ASP A 488 -7.64 -6.55 8.05
N LEU A 489 -6.81 -7.15 7.17
CA LEU A 489 -5.72 -6.43 6.50
C LEU A 489 -6.24 -5.34 5.56
N GLY A 490 -7.37 -5.55 4.90
CA GLY A 490 -8.07 -4.51 4.13
C GLY A 490 -8.49 -3.34 5.01
N ILE A 491 -9.07 -3.61 6.19
CA ILE A 491 -9.39 -2.57 7.18
C ILE A 491 -8.12 -1.87 7.68
N TYR A 492 -7.05 -2.64 7.98
CA TYR A 492 -5.77 -2.05 8.39
C TYR A 492 -5.19 -1.10 7.33
N ALA A 493 -5.35 -1.41 6.05
CA ALA A 493 -4.92 -0.53 4.97
C ALA A 493 -5.62 0.85 4.99
N LEU A 494 -6.86 0.93 5.52
CA LEU A 494 -7.57 2.20 5.72
C LEU A 494 -6.87 3.13 6.72
N ALA A 495 -6.02 2.61 7.62
CA ALA A 495 -5.21 3.44 8.52
C ALA A 495 -4.27 4.39 7.75
N ASN A 496 -3.77 3.95 6.59
CA ASN A 496 -2.95 4.81 5.72
C ASN A 496 -3.76 6.01 5.21
N SER A 497 -4.97 5.76 4.75
CA SER A 497 -5.88 6.79 4.25
C SER A 497 -6.35 7.73 5.36
N ALA A 498 -6.69 7.17 6.53
CA ALA A 498 -7.07 7.93 7.72
C ALA A 498 -5.93 8.83 8.20
N GLY A 499 -4.69 8.32 8.25
CA GLY A 499 -3.51 9.09 8.58
C GLY A 499 -3.25 10.25 7.61
N LEU A 500 -3.41 9.99 6.31
CA LEU A 500 -3.24 11.02 5.28
C LEU A 500 -4.30 12.13 5.38
N ALA A 501 -5.56 11.75 5.63
CA ALA A 501 -6.65 12.72 5.86
C ALA A 501 -6.39 13.56 7.12
N LEU A 502 -5.96 12.91 8.20
CA LEU A 502 -5.60 13.58 9.45
C LEU A 502 -4.44 14.57 9.25
N ALA A 503 -3.41 14.16 8.50
CA ALA A 503 -2.29 15.02 8.13
C ALA A 503 -2.74 16.25 7.34
N ALA A 504 -3.62 16.07 6.36
CA ALA A 504 -4.15 17.15 5.55
C ALA A 504 -4.93 18.16 6.40
N ILE A 505 -5.78 17.67 7.32
CA ILE A 505 -6.57 18.52 8.23
C ILE A 505 -5.65 19.29 9.17
N ILE A 506 -4.78 18.58 9.91
CA ILE A 506 -3.89 19.21 10.90
C ILE A 506 -2.95 20.19 10.20
N GLY A 507 -2.34 19.79 9.07
CA GLY A 507 -1.40 20.61 8.34
C GLY A 507 -2.04 21.87 7.80
N ALA A 508 -3.25 21.79 7.21
CA ALA A 508 -3.95 22.96 6.71
C ALA A 508 -4.36 23.92 7.84
N LEU A 509 -4.85 23.39 8.96
CA LEU A 509 -5.20 24.21 10.12
C LEU A 509 -3.99 24.93 10.69
N LEU A 510 -2.86 24.25 10.84
CA LEU A 510 -1.62 24.85 11.35
C LEU A 510 -1.07 25.91 10.39
N VAL A 511 -1.02 25.61 9.09
CA VAL A 511 -0.51 26.56 8.10
C VAL A 511 -1.39 27.79 8.00
N ASN A 512 -2.72 27.63 8.12
CA ASN A 512 -3.67 28.74 8.01
C ASN A 512 -3.81 29.56 9.31
N ALA A 513 -3.53 28.96 10.48
CA ALA A 513 -3.61 29.65 11.77
C ALA A 513 -2.47 30.64 12.00
N PHE A 514 -1.36 30.51 11.29
CA PHE A 514 -0.17 31.34 11.44
C PHE A 514 0.16 32.06 10.14
N GLU A 515 0.31 33.38 10.23
CA GLU A 515 0.65 34.22 9.08
C GLU A 515 2.04 33.92 8.51
N HIS A 516 2.22 34.14 7.21
CA HIS A 516 3.46 33.97 6.45
C HIS A 516 3.96 32.50 6.41
N SER A 517 5.24 32.30 6.19
CA SER A 517 5.87 30.96 6.07
C SER A 517 5.98 30.20 7.41
N PHE A 518 5.59 30.80 8.53
CA PHE A 518 5.71 30.19 9.87
C PHE A 518 4.83 28.97 10.04
N GLY A 519 3.65 28.95 9.41
CA GLY A 519 2.76 27.79 9.43
C GLY A 519 3.39 26.52 8.86
N TYR A 520 4.13 26.62 7.76
CA TYR A 520 4.87 25.48 7.18
C TYR A 520 5.98 24.94 8.09
N TYR A 521 6.58 25.82 8.87
CA TYR A 521 7.56 25.48 9.88
C TYR A 521 7.02 24.56 10.99
N LEU A 522 5.75 24.75 11.38
CA LEU A 522 5.09 23.96 12.40
C LEU A 522 4.72 22.54 11.96
N LEU A 523 4.80 22.23 10.66
CA LEU A 523 4.54 20.88 10.16
C LEU A 523 5.55 19.86 10.71
N PHE A 524 6.82 20.26 10.91
CA PHE A 524 7.85 19.35 11.44
C PHE A 524 7.60 18.95 12.90
N PRO A 525 7.44 19.89 13.87
CA PRO A 525 7.16 19.50 15.24
C PRO A 525 5.85 18.73 15.39
N SER A 526 4.82 19.06 14.59
CA SER A 526 3.57 18.30 14.60
C SER A 526 3.75 16.88 14.05
N ALA A 527 4.55 16.71 13.01
CA ALA A 527 4.92 15.40 12.49
C ALA A 527 5.71 14.58 13.52
N ILE A 528 6.66 15.20 14.23
CA ILE A 528 7.40 14.57 15.32
C ILE A 528 6.45 14.05 16.39
N VAL A 529 5.50 14.87 16.84
CA VAL A 529 4.49 14.47 17.85
C VAL A 529 3.70 13.26 17.36
N MET A 530 3.20 13.27 16.11
CA MET A 530 2.42 12.16 15.56
C MET A 530 3.23 10.87 15.46
N VAL A 531 4.48 10.94 15.01
CA VAL A 531 5.37 9.76 14.91
C VAL A 531 5.74 9.22 16.29
N LEU A 532 6.00 10.09 17.27
CA LEU A 532 6.26 9.66 18.64
C LEU A 532 5.02 9.02 19.29
N LEU A 533 3.82 9.56 19.04
CA LEU A 533 2.56 8.94 19.46
C LEU A 533 2.40 7.54 18.83
N ALA A 534 2.74 7.37 17.55
CA ALA A 534 2.74 6.05 16.90
C ALA A 534 3.66 5.08 17.64
N GLY A 535 4.89 5.49 17.98
CA GLY A 535 5.83 4.67 18.76
C GLY A 535 5.31 4.33 20.15
N ILE A 536 4.74 5.28 20.87
CA ILE A 536 4.15 5.06 22.20
C ILE A 536 2.99 4.06 22.13
N VAL A 537 2.06 4.26 21.18
CA VAL A 537 0.93 3.35 21.00
C VAL A 537 1.41 1.94 20.64
N THR A 538 2.43 1.83 19.78
CA THR A 538 3.04 0.53 19.44
C THR A 538 3.61 -0.18 20.68
N LEU A 539 4.24 0.54 21.61
CA LEU A 539 4.74 -0.05 22.86
C LEU A 539 3.64 -0.53 23.81
N THR A 540 2.40 -0.09 23.63
CA THR A 540 1.24 -0.56 24.41
C THR A 540 0.61 -1.82 23.82
N THR A 541 1.00 -2.24 22.63
CA THR A 541 0.54 -3.51 22.04
C THR A 541 1.23 -4.66 22.75
N LYS A 542 0.45 -5.68 23.13
CA LYS A 542 1.03 -6.91 23.65
C LYS A 542 1.56 -7.68 22.45
N SER A 543 2.88 -7.81 22.34
CA SER A 543 3.43 -8.89 21.52
C SER A 543 2.93 -10.21 22.09
N ALA A 544 2.35 -11.05 21.25
CA ALA A 544 2.02 -12.41 21.67
C ALA A 544 3.29 -13.04 22.26
N GLU A 545 3.20 -13.46 23.55
CA GLU A 545 4.22 -14.22 24.24
C GLU A 545 4.36 -15.61 23.63
#